data_dbab17133e38257f530423b1675e43ec
#
_entry.id   dbab17133e38257f530423b1675e43ec
#
_cell.length_a   1.000
_cell.length_b   1.000
_cell.length_c   1.000
_cell.angle_alpha   90.00
_cell.angle_beta   90.00
_cell.angle_gamma   90.00
#
_symmetry.space_group_name_H-M   'P 1'
#
loop_
_entity.id
_entity.type
_entity.pdbx_description
1 polymer ?
#
loop_
_entity_poly.entity_id
_entity_poly.type
_entity_poly.pdbx_seq_one_letter_code
_entity_poly.pdbx_strand_id
1 'polypeptide(L)'
;MAELTLCSLMGRTTNFARQLVGEVEEVMAPYSAEPSEEYMEFADMTEELKADYAKSVDCLKLPNGKIVECGSYPYFSKYSIVDGKVSQNKVGPLHHTRRTKQSRKIQYLPNYPRQKVYKTFEKYAEDYRGYEYNEEEKGYGFNCNPNAMWDWYQIGGRWPVTFLVKADCTEYSFGERSWGNYSKKYPAPEGYMWVSAARKKDICWDVMQNWYTAQDTERYNKLKEAFQRGNLPDGYYGELRADGIFCYGECAYAVAETLDEYLARVGTPKSWKYPIGVSDIVDADDWLSKNDISIGKESSNWHEQIDTYIDDLDGEDVLVSVDYHM
;
A
#
# COMPACT_ATOMS: atom_id res chain seq x y z
N MET A 1 -1.95 -1.49 1.89
CA MET A 1 -0.72 -2.31 1.67
C MET A 1 0.45 -1.63 2.36
N ALA A 2 1.51 -2.39 2.67
CA ALA A 2 2.69 -1.80 3.29
C ALA A 2 3.63 -1.26 2.21
N GLU A 3 3.97 0.00 2.28
CA GLU A 3 4.74 0.69 1.25
C GLU A 3 5.94 1.42 1.85
N LEU A 4 6.94 1.73 1.03
CA LEU A 4 8.13 2.48 1.41
C LEU A 4 8.11 3.82 0.71
N THR A 5 8.11 4.89 1.49
CA THR A 5 8.26 6.25 0.98
C THR A 5 9.63 6.83 1.32
N LEU A 6 10.11 7.71 0.45
CA LEU A 6 11.25 8.59 0.67
C LEU A 6 10.73 9.91 1.24
N CYS A 7 10.97 10.16 2.52
CA CYS A 7 10.69 11.45 3.14
C CYS A 7 11.93 12.35 3.02
N SER A 8 11.75 13.57 2.52
CA SER A 8 12.81 14.56 2.38
C SER A 8 12.61 15.73 3.32
N LEU A 9 13.65 16.08 4.08
CA LEU A 9 13.70 17.20 5.00
C LEU A 9 14.54 18.33 4.38
N MET A 10 13.98 18.99 3.37
CA MET A 10 14.67 20.05 2.62
C MET A 10 14.96 21.28 3.47
N GLY A 11 16.17 21.81 3.35
CA GLY A 11 16.60 23.04 3.98
C GLY A 11 16.69 23.00 5.52
N ARG A 12 16.59 21.82 6.14
CA ARG A 12 16.62 21.66 7.60
C ARG A 12 18.01 21.24 8.10
N THR A 13 18.47 21.89 9.17
CA THR A 13 19.67 21.47 9.90
C THR A 13 19.26 20.47 10.98
N THR A 14 19.11 19.21 10.59
CA THR A 14 18.59 18.16 11.46
C THR A 14 19.63 17.67 12.47
N ASN A 15 19.27 17.67 13.74
CA ASN A 15 19.97 16.90 14.76
C ASN A 15 19.30 15.53 14.89
N PHE A 16 19.92 14.50 14.31
CA PHE A 16 19.34 13.16 14.17
C PHE A 16 18.86 12.56 15.51
N ALA A 17 19.58 12.77 16.59
CA ALA A 17 19.23 12.22 17.89
C ALA A 17 18.04 12.91 18.57
N ARG A 18 17.67 14.13 18.17
CA ARG A 18 16.68 14.95 18.89
C ARG A 18 15.55 15.48 18.03
N GLN A 19 15.77 15.72 16.75
CA GLN A 19 14.86 16.46 15.89
C GLN A 19 14.24 15.60 14.78
N LEU A 20 14.96 14.60 14.29
CA LEU A 20 14.54 13.79 13.13
C LEU A 20 13.09 13.30 13.21
N VAL A 21 12.69 12.72 14.35
CA VAL A 21 11.33 12.19 14.51
C VAL A 21 10.28 13.29 14.38
N GLY A 22 10.50 14.42 15.06
CA GLY A 22 9.56 15.55 15.00
C GLY A 22 9.50 16.20 13.62
N GLU A 23 10.62 16.31 12.93
CA GLU A 23 10.67 16.86 11.56
C GLU A 23 9.99 15.93 10.54
N VAL A 24 10.13 14.62 10.68
CA VAL A 24 9.39 13.64 9.87
C VAL A 24 7.90 13.70 10.20
N GLU A 25 7.54 13.82 11.49
CA GLU A 25 6.15 13.96 11.92
C GLU A 25 5.49 15.20 11.29
N GLU A 26 6.18 16.35 11.26
CA GLU A 26 5.69 17.56 10.60
C GLU A 26 5.44 17.37 9.11
N VAL A 27 6.33 16.67 8.39
CA VAL A 27 6.17 16.39 6.95
C VAL A 27 5.05 15.38 6.70
N MET A 28 4.89 14.39 7.57
CA MET A 28 3.89 13.32 7.41
C MET A 28 2.48 13.75 7.87
N ALA A 29 2.35 14.69 8.82
CA ALA A 29 1.08 15.06 9.44
C ALA A 29 -0.04 15.47 8.46
N PRO A 30 0.22 16.23 7.37
CA PRO A 30 -0.82 16.62 6.41
C PRO A 30 -1.48 15.43 5.70
N TYR A 31 -0.83 14.26 5.71
CA TYR A 31 -1.26 13.07 4.96
C TYR A 31 -1.80 11.95 5.86
N SER A 32 -2.06 12.24 7.13
CA SER A 32 -2.63 11.27 8.07
C SER A 32 -4.09 10.95 7.77
N ALA A 33 -4.48 9.69 7.88
CA ALA A 33 -5.90 9.29 7.85
C ALA A 33 -6.67 9.74 9.10
N GLU A 34 -5.96 9.96 10.22
CA GLU A 34 -6.50 10.50 11.48
C GLU A 34 -5.80 11.86 11.79
N PRO A 35 -6.02 12.91 11.00
CA PRO A 35 -5.31 14.16 11.12
C PRO A 35 -5.83 15.02 12.27
N SER A 36 -5.08 16.09 12.59
CA SER A 36 -5.62 17.22 13.37
C SER A 36 -6.74 17.95 12.61
N GLU A 37 -7.56 18.73 13.34
CA GLU A 37 -8.72 19.44 12.78
C GLU A 37 -8.35 20.35 11.59
N GLU A 38 -7.13 20.87 11.54
CA GLU A 38 -6.64 21.77 10.50
C GLU A 38 -6.55 21.14 9.09
N TYR A 39 -6.45 19.80 9.00
CA TYR A 39 -6.38 19.06 7.74
C TYR A 39 -7.70 18.36 7.40
N MET A 40 -8.74 18.56 8.22
CA MET A 40 -10.04 17.95 7.97
C MET A 40 -10.90 18.82 7.09
N GLU A 41 -11.53 18.20 6.10
CA GLU A 41 -12.55 18.79 5.26
C GLU A 41 -13.83 17.97 5.35
N PHE A 42 -14.97 18.63 5.21
CA PHE A 42 -16.26 17.95 5.15
C PHE A 42 -16.49 17.38 3.74
N ALA A 43 -16.54 16.07 3.64
CA ALA A 43 -16.92 15.36 2.42
C ALA A 43 -18.44 15.26 2.32
N ASP A 44 -19.06 16.11 1.51
CA ASP A 44 -20.51 16.09 1.25
C ASP A 44 -20.89 14.91 0.33
N MET A 45 -21.63 13.95 0.88
CA MET A 45 -22.12 12.76 0.18
C MET A 45 -23.60 12.88 -0.20
N THR A 46 -24.22 14.04 -0.01
CA THR A 46 -25.68 14.22 -0.13
C THR A 46 -26.21 13.81 -1.51
N GLU A 47 -25.58 14.26 -2.59
CA GLU A 47 -26.06 13.96 -3.95
C GLU A 47 -25.86 12.49 -4.32
N GLU A 48 -24.76 11.89 -3.90
CA GLU A 48 -24.53 10.45 -4.08
C GLU A 48 -25.54 9.62 -3.31
N LEU A 49 -25.82 10.01 -2.07
CA LEU A 49 -26.82 9.35 -1.22
C LEU A 49 -28.22 9.46 -1.81
N LYS A 50 -28.60 10.63 -2.36
CA LYS A 50 -29.88 10.84 -3.06
C LYS A 50 -29.99 9.98 -4.31
N ALA A 51 -28.93 9.96 -5.12
CA ALA A 51 -28.87 9.14 -6.32
C ALA A 51 -28.95 7.64 -5.98
N ASP A 52 -28.33 7.22 -4.89
CA ASP A 52 -28.37 5.84 -4.43
C ASP A 52 -29.74 5.48 -3.81
N TYR A 53 -30.34 6.37 -3.04
CA TYR A 53 -31.70 6.21 -2.48
C TYR A 53 -32.79 6.08 -3.57
N ALA A 54 -32.59 6.72 -4.71
CA ALA A 54 -33.53 6.65 -5.84
C ALA A 54 -33.49 5.28 -6.56
N LYS A 55 -32.44 4.47 -6.38
CA LYS A 55 -32.29 3.17 -7.05
C LYS A 55 -33.22 2.09 -6.46
N SER A 56 -33.47 1.08 -7.26
CA SER A 56 -34.04 -0.20 -6.80
C SER A 56 -32.93 -1.19 -6.50
N VAL A 57 -33.12 -2.02 -5.49
CA VAL A 57 -32.16 -3.03 -5.02
C VAL A 57 -32.85 -4.34 -4.73
N ASP A 58 -32.05 -5.39 -4.68
CA ASP A 58 -32.55 -6.70 -4.32
C ASP A 58 -32.81 -6.78 -2.82
N CYS A 59 -34.04 -7.19 -2.44
CA CYS A 59 -34.49 -7.22 -1.06
C CYS A 59 -34.99 -8.61 -0.64
N LEU A 60 -35.02 -8.80 0.67
CA LEU A 60 -35.64 -9.93 1.35
C LEU A 60 -36.83 -9.45 2.17
N LYS A 61 -37.99 -10.05 1.97
CA LYS A 61 -39.12 -9.90 2.90
C LYS A 61 -39.08 -11.02 3.90
N LEU A 62 -38.83 -10.65 5.16
CA LEU A 62 -38.73 -11.58 6.28
C LEU A 62 -40.12 -12.08 6.74
N PRO A 63 -40.21 -13.20 7.50
CA PRO A 63 -41.48 -13.73 7.98
C PRO A 63 -42.29 -12.76 8.87
N ASN A 64 -41.64 -11.82 9.51
CA ASN A 64 -42.28 -10.76 10.31
C ASN A 64 -42.77 -9.56 9.47
N GLY A 65 -42.65 -9.66 8.15
CA GLY A 65 -43.06 -8.61 7.21
C GLY A 65 -42.00 -7.53 6.97
N LYS A 66 -40.90 -7.49 7.72
CA LYS A 66 -39.79 -6.51 7.50
C LYS A 66 -39.13 -6.78 6.16
N ILE A 67 -38.88 -5.71 5.39
CA ILE A 67 -38.13 -5.76 4.14
C ILE A 67 -36.74 -5.21 4.44
N VAL A 68 -35.70 -5.91 3.96
CA VAL A 68 -34.29 -5.59 4.15
C VAL A 68 -33.53 -5.79 2.84
N GLU A 69 -32.49 -5.02 2.59
CA GLU A 69 -31.63 -5.23 1.43
C GLU A 69 -30.84 -6.55 1.55
N CYS A 70 -30.66 -7.25 0.43
CA CYS A 70 -29.87 -8.47 0.41
C CYS A 70 -28.42 -8.24 0.84
N GLY A 71 -27.84 -7.10 0.47
CA GLY A 71 -26.48 -6.69 0.81
C GLY A 71 -26.27 -6.15 2.22
N SER A 72 -27.35 -5.96 3.03
CA SER A 72 -27.21 -5.41 4.37
C SER A 72 -26.78 -6.46 5.40
N TYR A 73 -25.97 -6.02 6.40
CA TYR A 73 -25.60 -6.86 7.54
C TYR A 73 -26.83 -7.09 8.45
N PRO A 74 -27.05 -8.29 8.98
CA PRO A 74 -26.27 -9.53 8.78
C PRO A 74 -26.80 -10.42 7.65
N TYR A 75 -27.66 -9.92 6.77
CA TYR A 75 -28.40 -10.75 5.82
C TYR A 75 -27.54 -11.27 4.69
N PHE A 76 -26.60 -10.51 4.17
CA PHE A 76 -25.68 -10.94 3.11
C PHE A 76 -24.83 -12.16 3.52
N SER A 77 -24.47 -12.27 4.80
CA SER A 77 -23.71 -13.42 5.31
C SER A 77 -24.59 -14.63 5.60
N LYS A 78 -25.89 -14.41 5.88
CA LYS A 78 -26.84 -15.48 6.25
C LYS A 78 -27.57 -16.10 5.06
N TYR A 79 -27.79 -15.34 4.01
CA TYR A 79 -28.62 -15.76 2.90
C TYR A 79 -27.96 -15.44 1.54
N SER A 80 -28.19 -16.32 0.57
CA SER A 80 -27.83 -16.12 -0.84
C SER A 80 -29.06 -16.39 -1.72
N ILE A 81 -29.11 -15.75 -2.86
CA ILE A 81 -30.13 -16.00 -3.87
C ILE A 81 -29.57 -17.00 -4.88
N VAL A 82 -30.22 -18.13 -5.00
CA VAL A 82 -29.89 -19.20 -5.96
C VAL A 82 -31.13 -19.48 -6.77
N ASP A 83 -31.07 -19.34 -8.08
CA ASP A 83 -32.20 -19.53 -9.02
C ASP A 83 -33.47 -18.75 -8.58
N GLY A 84 -33.30 -17.50 -8.16
CA GLY A 84 -34.40 -16.65 -7.69
C GLY A 84 -35.00 -17.07 -6.34
N LYS A 85 -34.37 -17.97 -5.61
CA LYS A 85 -34.83 -18.49 -4.33
C LYS A 85 -33.84 -18.24 -3.21
N VAL A 86 -34.36 -17.88 -2.01
CA VAL A 86 -33.53 -17.63 -0.82
C VAL A 86 -33.00 -18.96 -0.28
N SER A 87 -31.70 -19.06 -0.19
CA SER A 87 -30.95 -20.15 0.44
C SER A 87 -30.18 -19.65 1.64
N GLN A 88 -30.04 -20.49 2.67
CA GLN A 88 -29.26 -20.14 3.86
C GLN A 88 -27.80 -20.55 3.66
N ASN A 89 -26.89 -19.64 3.97
CA ASN A 89 -25.46 -19.87 3.97
C ASN A 89 -25.06 -20.68 5.21
N LYS A 90 -24.22 -21.67 5.04
CA LYS A 90 -23.58 -22.40 6.14
C LYS A 90 -22.13 -21.98 6.23
N VAL A 91 -21.72 -21.56 7.41
CA VAL A 91 -20.33 -21.31 7.73
C VAL A 91 -19.64 -22.64 7.99
N GLY A 92 -18.59 -22.96 7.24
CA GLY A 92 -17.80 -24.19 7.37
C GLY A 92 -16.69 -24.23 6.31
N PRO A 93 -15.77 -25.20 6.35
CA PRO A 93 -14.62 -25.26 5.44
C PRO A 93 -14.99 -25.36 3.95
N LEU A 94 -16.26 -25.70 3.67
CA LEU A 94 -16.85 -25.60 2.33
C LEU A 94 -18.11 -24.75 2.46
N HIS A 95 -18.12 -23.58 1.82
CA HIS A 95 -19.29 -22.72 1.76
C HIS A 95 -20.43 -23.43 1.00
N HIS A 96 -21.40 -23.93 1.74
CA HIS A 96 -22.58 -24.53 1.16
C HIS A 96 -23.79 -23.65 1.38
N THR A 97 -24.53 -23.36 0.32
CA THR A 97 -25.86 -22.79 0.44
C THR A 97 -26.90 -23.92 0.48
N ARG A 98 -27.84 -23.85 1.40
CA ARG A 98 -28.93 -24.86 1.49
C ARG A 98 -30.27 -24.18 1.70
N ARG A 99 -31.27 -24.64 0.99
CA ARG A 99 -32.65 -24.23 1.20
C ARG A 99 -33.23 -24.90 2.45
N THR A 100 -33.40 -24.11 3.52
CA THR A 100 -33.90 -24.55 4.84
C THR A 100 -35.39 -24.23 4.99
N LYS A 101 -36.02 -24.78 6.06
CA LYS A 101 -37.41 -24.40 6.43
C LYS A 101 -37.54 -22.91 6.69
N GLN A 102 -36.48 -22.27 7.24
CA GLN A 102 -36.45 -20.84 7.53
C GLN A 102 -36.31 -20.02 6.25
N SER A 103 -35.34 -20.34 5.38
CA SER A 103 -35.15 -19.62 4.13
C SER A 103 -36.35 -19.72 3.18
N ARG A 104 -37.15 -20.81 3.24
CA ARG A 104 -38.40 -20.97 2.45
C ARG A 104 -39.49 -19.97 2.84
N LYS A 105 -39.42 -19.40 4.06
CA LYS A 105 -40.39 -18.41 4.55
C LYS A 105 -40.00 -16.99 4.20
N ILE A 106 -38.80 -16.78 3.60
CA ILE A 106 -38.29 -15.50 3.18
C ILE A 106 -38.59 -15.37 1.68
N GLN A 107 -39.18 -14.25 1.32
CA GLN A 107 -39.48 -13.92 -0.07
C GLN A 107 -38.36 -13.05 -0.66
N TYR A 108 -37.83 -13.42 -1.81
CA TYR A 108 -36.95 -12.59 -2.60
C TYR A 108 -37.74 -11.56 -3.38
N LEU A 109 -37.36 -10.31 -3.33
CA LEU A 109 -37.95 -9.16 -4.00
C LEU A 109 -36.87 -8.52 -4.91
N PRO A 110 -36.78 -8.92 -6.19
CA PRO A 110 -35.82 -8.32 -7.12
C PRO A 110 -36.24 -6.89 -7.47
N ASN A 111 -35.24 -6.01 -7.68
CA ASN A 111 -35.44 -4.62 -8.11
C ASN A 111 -36.47 -3.87 -7.26
N TYR A 112 -36.44 -4.05 -5.96
CA TYR A 112 -37.39 -3.41 -5.05
C TYR A 112 -36.95 -1.97 -4.78
N PRO A 113 -37.86 -0.96 -4.89
CA PRO A 113 -37.51 0.44 -4.68
C PRO A 113 -36.99 0.69 -3.26
N ARG A 114 -35.79 1.22 -3.13
CA ARG A 114 -35.13 1.50 -1.85
C ARG A 114 -35.96 2.44 -0.98
N GLN A 115 -36.65 3.41 -1.61
CA GLN A 115 -37.61 4.32 -0.96
C GLN A 115 -38.77 3.61 -0.24
N LYS A 116 -39.11 2.38 -0.62
CA LYS A 116 -40.09 1.56 0.09
C LYS A 116 -39.49 0.77 1.25
N VAL A 117 -38.18 0.61 1.29
CA VAL A 117 -37.45 0.02 2.41
C VAL A 117 -37.24 1.06 3.50
N TYR A 118 -36.70 2.21 3.12
CA TYR A 118 -36.45 3.36 3.99
C TYR A 118 -37.46 4.45 3.66
N LYS A 119 -38.36 4.74 4.55
CA LYS A 119 -39.52 5.61 4.28
C LYS A 119 -39.15 7.06 3.92
N THR A 120 -37.98 7.54 4.39
CA THR A 120 -37.47 8.87 4.11
C THR A 120 -35.99 8.80 3.77
N PHE A 121 -35.51 9.84 3.10
CA PHE A 121 -34.08 9.96 2.75
C PHE A 121 -33.20 10.07 3.99
N GLU A 122 -33.64 10.83 5.00
CA GLU A 122 -32.92 10.99 6.26
C GLU A 122 -32.69 9.65 6.92
N LYS A 123 -33.73 8.79 7.04
CA LYS A 123 -33.57 7.43 7.57
C LYS A 123 -32.65 6.54 6.78
N TYR A 124 -32.58 6.75 5.48
CA TYR A 124 -31.64 6.05 4.63
C TYR A 124 -30.21 6.52 4.92
N ALA A 125 -29.99 7.83 4.94
CA ALA A 125 -28.67 8.42 5.16
C ALA A 125 -28.13 8.11 6.58
N GLU A 126 -28.95 8.34 7.60
CA GLU A 126 -28.53 8.20 9.01
C GLU A 126 -28.52 6.72 9.47
N ASP A 127 -29.70 6.06 9.45
CA ASP A 127 -29.86 4.74 10.06
C ASP A 127 -29.17 3.63 9.27
N TYR A 128 -29.08 3.75 7.95
CA TYR A 128 -28.55 2.69 7.09
C TYR A 128 -27.14 2.96 6.59
N ARG A 129 -26.87 4.18 6.15
CA ARG A 129 -25.56 4.54 5.61
C ARG A 129 -24.61 5.08 6.70
N GLY A 130 -25.17 5.54 7.84
CA GLY A 130 -24.40 6.02 8.99
C GLY A 130 -23.78 7.41 8.79
N TYR A 131 -24.32 8.20 7.86
CA TYR A 131 -23.89 9.59 7.67
C TYR A 131 -24.68 10.53 8.57
N GLU A 132 -24.00 11.52 9.14
CA GLU A 132 -24.64 12.55 9.94
C GLU A 132 -24.93 13.80 9.09
N TYR A 133 -26.01 14.52 9.45
CA TYR A 133 -26.30 15.80 8.82
C TYR A 133 -25.46 16.90 9.44
N ASN A 134 -24.69 17.61 8.61
CA ASN A 134 -23.94 18.78 9.02
C ASN A 134 -24.80 20.05 8.79
N GLU A 135 -25.10 20.78 9.89
CA GLU A 135 -25.94 21.97 9.86
C GLU A 135 -25.25 23.17 9.18
N GLU A 136 -23.93 23.25 9.24
CA GLU A 136 -23.14 24.34 8.63
C GLU A 136 -23.04 24.14 7.13
N GLU A 137 -22.67 22.94 6.69
CA GLU A 137 -22.51 22.57 5.28
C GLU A 137 -23.83 22.21 4.60
N LYS A 138 -24.90 22.03 5.38
CA LYS A 138 -26.27 21.67 4.93
C LYS A 138 -26.32 20.39 4.08
N GLY A 139 -25.50 19.41 4.47
CA GLY A 139 -25.33 18.15 3.76
C GLY A 139 -25.12 16.95 4.68
N TYR A 140 -25.30 15.74 4.13
CA TYR A 140 -24.94 14.48 4.78
C TYR A 140 -23.55 14.08 4.35
N GLY A 141 -22.65 13.84 5.30
CA GLY A 141 -21.27 13.50 5.00
C GLY A 141 -20.47 13.14 6.24
N PHE A 142 -19.18 13.28 6.13
CA PHE A 142 -18.23 13.04 7.23
C PHE A 142 -17.00 13.93 7.06
N ASN A 143 -16.33 14.22 8.17
CA ASN A 143 -15.04 14.90 8.13
C ASN A 143 -13.95 13.90 7.82
N CYS A 144 -13.09 14.21 6.87
CA CYS A 144 -11.92 13.41 6.52
C CYS A 144 -10.78 14.31 6.04
N ASN A 145 -9.59 13.76 6.01
CA ASN A 145 -8.49 14.38 5.30
C ASN A 145 -8.53 13.97 3.83
N PRO A 146 -8.77 14.88 2.88
CA PRO A 146 -8.79 14.54 1.45
C PRO A 146 -7.42 14.09 0.93
N ASN A 147 -6.33 14.45 1.63
CA ASN A 147 -4.96 14.08 1.30
C ASN A 147 -4.46 12.85 2.08
N ALA A 148 -5.35 12.10 2.73
CA ALA A 148 -4.95 10.94 3.53
C ALA A 148 -4.21 9.88 2.71
N MET A 149 -2.98 9.57 3.12
CA MET A 149 -2.10 8.59 2.48
C MET A 149 -1.63 7.50 3.45
N TRP A 150 -1.75 7.70 4.77
CA TRP A 150 -1.31 6.72 5.75
C TRP A 150 -2.17 6.72 7.02
N ASP A 151 -2.31 5.54 7.65
CA ASP A 151 -2.91 5.35 8.98
C ASP A 151 -1.85 4.99 10.04
N TRP A 152 -0.68 4.54 9.60
CA TRP A 152 0.46 4.20 10.45
C TRP A 152 1.76 4.34 9.67
N TYR A 153 2.82 4.83 10.32
CA TYR A 153 4.16 4.85 9.75
C TYR A 153 5.26 4.61 10.80
N GLN A 154 6.44 4.23 10.32
CA GLN A 154 7.65 4.08 11.10
C GLN A 154 8.88 4.43 10.27
N ILE A 155 9.81 5.21 10.84
CA ILE A 155 11.12 5.46 10.22
C ILE A 155 11.87 4.13 10.09
N GLY A 156 12.32 3.80 8.89
CA GLY A 156 12.99 2.55 8.52
C GLY A 156 12.06 1.33 8.48
N GLY A 157 11.36 1.03 9.56
CA GLY A 157 10.37 -0.03 9.67
C GLY A 157 10.84 -1.39 9.13
N ARG A 158 10.13 -1.92 8.14
CA ARG A 158 10.42 -3.21 7.49
C ARG A 158 11.60 -3.15 6.52
N TRP A 159 12.07 -1.97 6.15
CA TRP A 159 13.18 -1.75 5.20
C TRP A 159 14.36 -1.03 5.86
N PRO A 160 15.08 -1.70 6.80
CA PRO A 160 16.15 -1.06 7.58
C PRO A 160 17.45 -0.84 6.79
N VAL A 161 17.55 -1.35 5.58
CA VAL A 161 18.75 -1.30 4.73
C VAL A 161 18.49 -0.36 3.54
N THR A 162 18.24 0.91 3.81
CA THR A 162 17.86 1.87 2.76
C THR A 162 19.06 2.69 2.30
N PHE A 163 19.78 3.32 3.23
CA PHE A 163 20.94 4.15 2.89
C PHE A 163 22.23 3.58 3.48
N LEU A 164 23.29 3.62 2.70
CA LEU A 164 24.60 3.16 3.12
C LEU A 164 25.50 4.39 3.37
N VAL A 165 26.02 4.48 4.59
CA VAL A 165 26.94 5.54 4.99
C VAL A 165 28.23 4.92 5.53
N LYS A 166 29.30 5.71 5.69
CA LYS A 166 30.52 5.25 6.35
C LYS A 166 30.24 4.91 7.82
N ALA A 167 30.89 3.85 8.33
CA ALA A 167 30.66 3.36 9.69
C ALA A 167 31.10 4.33 10.79
N ASP A 168 31.92 5.32 10.48
CA ASP A 168 32.36 6.38 11.39
C ASP A 168 31.36 7.56 11.49
N CYS A 169 30.36 7.62 10.60
CA CYS A 169 29.27 8.58 10.65
C CYS A 169 28.22 8.19 11.73
N THR A 170 28.65 8.16 13.00
CA THR A 170 27.83 7.66 14.13
C THR A 170 26.59 8.49 14.43
N GLU A 171 26.47 9.70 13.91
CA GLU A 171 25.28 10.55 14.05
C GLU A 171 24.04 9.91 13.42
N TYR A 172 24.20 9.05 12.42
CA TYR A 172 23.12 8.36 11.70
C TYR A 172 22.68 7.04 12.34
N SER A 173 23.33 6.60 13.41
CA SER A 173 22.95 5.37 14.15
C SER A 173 21.64 5.51 14.93
N PHE A 174 20.79 6.46 14.55
CA PHE A 174 19.53 6.77 15.18
C PHE A 174 18.44 5.78 14.71
N GLY A 175 17.71 5.21 15.66
CA GLY A 175 16.45 4.55 15.39
C GLY A 175 16.53 3.10 14.91
N GLU A 176 17.65 2.38 15.10
CA GLU A 176 17.76 0.95 14.78
C GLU A 176 16.80 0.08 15.60
N ARG A 177 15.52 0.13 15.24
CA ARG A 177 14.55 -0.93 15.58
C ARG A 177 14.01 -1.52 14.30
N SER A 178 14.86 -2.27 13.60
CA SER A 178 14.37 -3.11 12.51
C SER A 178 13.45 -4.20 13.05
N TRP A 179 12.28 -4.34 12.44
CA TRP A 179 11.45 -5.51 12.61
C TRP A 179 12.18 -6.71 11.97
N GLY A 180 12.88 -7.49 12.78
CA GLY A 180 13.50 -8.71 12.34
C GLY A 180 15.00 -8.64 12.03
N ASN A 181 15.56 -9.79 11.64
CA ASN A 181 16.99 -10.00 11.41
C ASN A 181 17.49 -9.51 10.03
N TYR A 182 16.95 -8.41 9.48
CA TYR A 182 17.35 -7.94 8.15
C TYR A 182 18.82 -7.51 8.08
N SER A 183 19.35 -6.87 9.11
CA SER A 183 20.77 -6.52 9.19
C SER A 183 21.69 -7.74 9.17
N LYS A 184 21.22 -8.89 9.66
CA LYS A 184 21.94 -10.17 9.56
C LYS A 184 21.85 -10.79 8.17
N LYS A 185 20.71 -10.58 7.47
CA LYS A 185 20.48 -11.11 6.13
C LYS A 185 21.23 -10.32 5.05
N TYR A 186 21.36 -9.01 5.27
CA TYR A 186 21.99 -8.08 4.34
C TYR A 186 23.07 -7.27 5.05
N PRO A 187 24.25 -7.89 5.36
CA PRO A 187 25.32 -7.19 6.05
C PRO A 187 25.87 -6.05 5.19
N ALA A 188 26.13 -4.92 5.83
CA ALA A 188 26.81 -3.83 5.16
C ALA A 188 28.24 -4.25 4.73
N PRO A 189 28.79 -3.67 3.65
CA PRO A 189 30.19 -3.83 3.31
C PRO A 189 31.12 -3.37 4.45
N GLU A 190 32.34 -3.91 4.49
CA GLU A 190 33.32 -3.50 5.49
C GLU A 190 33.60 -1.98 5.43
N GLY A 191 33.57 -1.33 6.59
CA GLY A 191 33.74 0.13 6.71
C GLY A 191 32.47 0.96 6.49
N TYR A 192 31.30 0.31 6.28
CA TYR A 192 30.01 0.96 6.06
C TYR A 192 28.94 0.45 7.02
N MET A 193 27.86 1.21 7.16
CA MET A 193 26.67 0.80 7.90
C MET A 193 25.40 1.22 7.16
N TRP A 194 24.32 0.44 7.32
CA TRP A 194 23.00 0.76 6.84
C TRP A 194 22.27 1.65 7.84
N VAL A 195 21.60 2.70 7.34
CA VAL A 195 20.82 3.64 8.14
C VAL A 195 19.49 3.94 7.45
N SER A 196 18.51 4.39 8.23
CA SER A 196 17.20 4.79 7.72
C SER A 196 17.10 6.28 7.40
N ALA A 197 18.08 7.07 7.81
CA ALA A 197 18.14 8.51 7.51
C ALA A 197 19.59 8.97 7.41
N ALA A 198 19.87 9.83 6.43
CA ALA A 198 21.19 10.45 6.26
C ALA A 198 21.09 11.69 5.39
N ARG A 199 22.10 12.59 5.48
CA ARG A 199 22.24 13.68 4.51
C ARG A 199 22.62 13.11 3.15
N LYS A 200 22.05 13.67 2.09
CA LYS A 200 22.31 13.24 0.70
C LYS A 200 23.80 13.11 0.39
N LYS A 201 24.64 14.06 0.84
CA LYS A 201 26.09 14.08 0.60
C LYS A 201 26.84 12.92 1.26
N ASP A 202 26.31 12.37 2.36
CA ASP A 202 26.99 11.35 3.17
C ASP A 202 26.57 9.93 2.75
N ILE A 203 25.57 9.81 1.88
CA ILE A 203 25.12 8.52 1.34
C ILE A 203 26.10 8.04 0.27
N CYS A 204 26.62 6.85 0.45
CA CYS A 204 27.62 6.25 -0.44
C CYS A 204 26.96 5.54 -1.64
N TRP A 205 26.33 6.32 -2.54
CA TRP A 205 25.51 5.84 -3.66
C TRP A 205 26.22 4.81 -4.55
N ASP A 206 27.47 5.09 -4.93
CA ASP A 206 28.27 4.16 -5.76
C ASP A 206 28.53 2.82 -5.07
N VAL A 207 28.76 2.86 -3.75
CA VAL A 207 28.97 1.64 -2.97
C VAL A 207 27.68 0.85 -2.83
N MET A 208 26.55 1.54 -2.64
CA MET A 208 25.21 0.93 -2.64
C MET A 208 24.95 0.25 -3.97
N GLN A 209 25.18 0.93 -5.08
CA GLN A 209 24.96 0.39 -6.41
C GLN A 209 25.79 -0.89 -6.66
N ASN A 210 27.06 -0.84 -6.30
CA ASN A 210 27.95 -2.00 -6.42
C ASN A 210 27.48 -3.17 -5.54
N TRP A 211 27.00 -2.87 -4.33
CA TRP A 211 26.48 -3.89 -3.43
C TRP A 211 25.22 -4.56 -3.97
N TYR A 212 24.23 -3.79 -4.45
CA TYR A 212 23.03 -4.34 -5.06
C TYR A 212 23.35 -5.17 -6.31
N THR A 213 24.21 -4.66 -7.19
CA THR A 213 24.67 -5.40 -8.37
C THR A 213 25.31 -6.73 -8.00
N ALA A 214 26.10 -6.78 -6.92
CA ALA A 214 26.71 -8.01 -6.45
C ALA A 214 25.65 -9.00 -5.91
N GLN A 215 24.65 -8.53 -5.15
CA GLN A 215 23.56 -9.37 -4.65
C GLN A 215 22.75 -9.99 -5.79
N ASP A 216 22.40 -9.19 -6.81
CA ASP A 216 21.63 -9.70 -7.94
C ASP A 216 22.45 -10.61 -8.86
N THR A 217 23.74 -10.35 -8.99
CA THR A 217 24.65 -11.29 -9.69
C THR A 217 24.69 -12.64 -8.97
N GLU A 218 24.77 -12.65 -7.64
CA GLU A 218 24.70 -13.87 -6.85
C GLU A 218 23.35 -14.57 -7.01
N ARG A 219 22.26 -13.82 -6.99
CA ARG A 219 20.91 -14.32 -7.22
C ARG A 219 20.75 -14.95 -8.61
N TYR A 220 21.22 -14.28 -9.66
CA TYR A 220 21.24 -14.81 -11.02
C TYR A 220 21.98 -16.14 -11.09
N ASN A 221 23.17 -16.22 -10.51
CA ASN A 221 23.97 -17.44 -10.53
C ASN A 221 23.29 -18.60 -9.77
N LYS A 222 22.68 -18.33 -8.62
CA LYS A 222 21.89 -19.33 -7.86
C LYS A 222 20.71 -19.87 -8.66
N LEU A 223 19.98 -18.98 -9.33
CA LEU A 223 18.84 -19.36 -10.18
C LEU A 223 19.28 -20.19 -11.38
N LYS A 224 20.35 -19.77 -12.05
CA LYS A 224 20.95 -20.48 -13.19
C LYS A 224 21.41 -21.89 -12.81
N GLU A 225 22.11 -22.03 -11.70
CA GLU A 225 22.57 -23.34 -11.22
C GLU A 225 21.38 -24.24 -10.82
N ALA A 226 20.37 -23.70 -10.15
CA ALA A 226 19.18 -24.44 -9.79
C ALA A 226 18.42 -24.93 -11.03
N PHE A 227 18.27 -24.07 -12.03
CA PHE A 227 17.68 -24.45 -13.31
C PHE A 227 18.47 -25.60 -13.99
N GLN A 228 19.79 -25.51 -14.05
CA GLN A 228 20.63 -26.55 -14.61
C GLN A 228 20.51 -27.89 -13.88
N ARG A 229 20.25 -27.86 -12.57
CA ARG A 229 20.00 -29.06 -11.75
C ARG A 229 18.56 -29.59 -11.86
N GLY A 230 17.68 -28.85 -12.53
CA GLY A 230 16.26 -29.21 -12.70
C GLY A 230 15.43 -29.05 -11.43
N ASN A 231 15.77 -28.12 -10.56
CA ASN A 231 15.05 -27.82 -9.32
C ASN A 231 14.91 -26.31 -9.07
N LEU A 232 14.03 -25.93 -8.13
CA LEU A 232 13.95 -24.57 -7.64
C LEU A 232 15.01 -24.35 -6.55
N PRO A 233 15.55 -23.13 -6.39
CA PRO A 233 16.41 -22.81 -5.25
C PRO A 233 15.62 -22.89 -3.93
N ASP A 234 16.32 -23.16 -2.83
CA ASP A 234 15.73 -23.18 -1.50
C ASP A 234 15.05 -21.85 -1.17
N GLY A 235 13.82 -21.93 -0.67
CA GLY A 235 13.00 -20.76 -0.33
C GLY A 235 12.27 -20.10 -1.50
N TYR A 236 12.38 -20.64 -2.72
CA TYR A 236 11.63 -20.17 -3.87
C TYR A 236 10.34 -20.99 -4.06
N TYR A 237 9.22 -20.28 -4.22
CA TYR A 237 7.92 -20.87 -4.54
C TYR A 237 7.56 -20.50 -5.98
N GLY A 238 7.44 -21.53 -6.85
CA GLY A 238 7.19 -21.26 -8.26
C GLY A 238 7.22 -22.51 -9.12
N GLU A 239 7.43 -22.32 -10.41
CA GLU A 239 7.43 -23.34 -11.43
C GLU A 239 8.75 -23.37 -12.19
N LEU A 240 9.25 -24.56 -12.48
CA LEU A 240 10.32 -24.78 -13.43
C LEU A 240 9.70 -25.04 -14.80
N ARG A 241 9.97 -24.19 -15.78
CA ARG A 241 9.52 -24.32 -17.18
C ARG A 241 10.72 -24.54 -18.09
N ALA A 242 10.48 -24.94 -19.33
CA ALA A 242 11.55 -25.17 -20.30
C ALA A 242 12.41 -23.92 -20.60
N ASP A 243 11.83 -22.74 -20.46
CA ASP A 243 12.43 -21.45 -20.75
C ASP A 243 12.95 -20.70 -19.51
N GLY A 244 12.74 -21.23 -18.29
CA GLY A 244 13.25 -20.58 -17.09
C GLY A 244 12.57 -21.00 -15.78
N ILE A 245 12.80 -20.17 -14.75
CA ILE A 245 12.17 -20.26 -13.43
C ILE A 245 11.16 -19.12 -13.29
N PHE A 246 9.92 -19.46 -12.90
CA PHE A 246 8.83 -18.51 -12.69
C PHE A 246 8.37 -18.55 -11.25
N CYS A 247 8.28 -17.38 -10.60
CA CYS A 247 7.80 -17.23 -9.22
C CYS A 247 6.58 -16.32 -9.22
N TYR A 248 5.46 -16.77 -8.64
CA TYR A 248 4.20 -16.00 -8.60
C TYR A 248 3.70 -15.51 -9.97
N GLY A 249 4.00 -16.26 -11.04
CA GLY A 249 3.64 -15.90 -12.41
C GLY A 249 4.65 -15.02 -13.15
N GLU A 250 5.63 -14.47 -12.45
CA GLU A 250 6.68 -13.63 -13.04
C GLU A 250 7.96 -14.43 -13.35
N CYS A 251 8.67 -14.03 -14.39
CA CYS A 251 9.92 -14.65 -14.77
C CYS A 251 11.03 -14.26 -13.78
N ALA A 252 11.43 -15.18 -12.92
CA ALA A 252 12.56 -14.99 -12.01
C ALA A 252 13.91 -15.23 -12.69
N TYR A 253 13.98 -16.11 -13.69
CA TYR A 253 15.18 -16.41 -14.48
C TYR A 253 14.77 -16.94 -15.86
N ALA A 254 15.31 -16.37 -16.91
CA ALA A 254 15.14 -16.88 -18.27
C ALA A 254 16.45 -17.50 -18.80
N VAL A 255 16.33 -18.67 -19.42
CA VAL A 255 17.51 -19.41 -19.95
C VAL A 255 18.25 -18.64 -21.03
N ALA A 256 17.52 -17.88 -21.87
CA ALA A 256 18.07 -17.10 -22.97
C ALA A 256 18.68 -15.77 -22.53
N GLU A 257 18.53 -15.39 -21.25
CA GLU A 257 18.92 -14.09 -20.72
C GLU A 257 20.37 -14.09 -20.26
N THR A 258 21.14 -13.13 -20.71
CA THR A 258 22.48 -12.86 -20.17
C THR A 258 22.42 -12.20 -18.80
N LEU A 259 23.53 -12.17 -18.06
CA LEU A 259 23.59 -11.46 -16.79
C LEU A 259 23.26 -9.97 -16.93
N ASP A 260 23.74 -9.32 -17.98
CA ASP A 260 23.49 -7.89 -18.18
C ASP A 260 22.02 -7.62 -18.49
N GLU A 261 21.36 -8.45 -19.30
CA GLU A 261 19.92 -8.38 -19.55
C GLU A 261 19.10 -8.68 -18.30
N TYR A 262 19.53 -9.66 -17.48
CA TYR A 262 18.92 -9.94 -16.20
C TYR A 262 19.00 -8.75 -15.25
N LEU A 263 20.18 -8.15 -15.09
CA LEU A 263 20.37 -6.98 -14.24
C LEU A 263 19.56 -5.77 -14.72
N ALA A 264 19.43 -5.59 -16.03
CA ALA A 264 18.57 -4.55 -16.59
C ALA A 264 17.09 -4.80 -16.32
N ARG A 265 16.63 -6.05 -16.39
CA ARG A 265 15.23 -6.44 -16.19
C ARG A 265 14.79 -6.41 -14.72
N VAL A 266 15.60 -6.90 -13.80
CA VAL A 266 15.25 -6.87 -12.37
C VAL A 266 15.34 -5.48 -11.77
N GLY A 267 15.70 -4.50 -12.60
CA GLY A 267 15.66 -3.10 -12.20
C GLY A 267 16.75 -2.72 -11.20
N THR A 268 17.78 -3.56 -11.05
CA THR A 268 18.86 -3.14 -10.20
C THR A 268 19.78 -2.21 -10.92
N PRO A 269 20.30 -1.51 -10.24
CA PRO A 269 20.74 -0.13 -10.26
C PRO A 269 21.84 0.24 -11.21
N LYS A 270 22.28 -0.55 -12.14
CA LYS A 270 23.24 -0.04 -13.16
C LYS A 270 22.63 1.08 -14.02
N SER A 271 21.31 1.09 -14.15
CA SER A 271 20.58 2.15 -14.87
C SER A 271 20.04 3.24 -13.93
N TRP A 272 20.09 3.04 -12.64
CA TRP A 272 19.58 4.00 -11.64
C TRP A 272 20.73 4.81 -11.07
N LYS A 273 20.63 6.09 -11.08
CA LYS A 273 21.61 6.97 -10.46
C LYS A 273 21.61 6.80 -8.94
N TYR A 274 20.43 6.69 -8.36
CA TYR A 274 20.22 6.47 -6.93
C TYR A 274 19.54 5.10 -6.71
N PRO A 275 20.25 4.12 -6.18
CA PRO A 275 19.78 2.72 -6.10
C PRO A 275 18.81 2.50 -4.93
N ILE A 276 17.69 3.21 -4.93
CA ILE A 276 16.61 3.06 -3.97
C ILE A 276 15.30 2.76 -4.69
N GLY A 277 14.53 1.81 -4.15
CA GLY A 277 13.20 1.44 -4.66
C GLY A 277 12.15 1.89 -3.68
N VAL A 278 11.54 3.05 -3.92
CA VAL A 278 10.43 3.59 -3.12
C VAL A 278 9.17 3.67 -3.95
N SER A 279 8.01 3.57 -3.30
CA SER A 279 6.70 3.73 -3.93
C SER A 279 6.30 5.19 -4.05
N ASP A 280 6.79 6.00 -3.13
CA ASP A 280 6.39 7.39 -2.97
C ASP A 280 7.55 8.27 -2.55
N ILE A 281 7.40 9.58 -2.77
CA ILE A 281 8.28 10.64 -2.26
C ILE A 281 7.38 11.63 -1.53
N VAL A 282 7.76 12.03 -0.32
CA VAL A 282 7.06 13.04 0.45
C VAL A 282 8.03 14.10 0.97
N ASP A 283 7.64 15.35 0.87
CA ASP A 283 8.32 16.49 1.48
C ASP A 283 7.31 17.46 2.10
N ALA A 284 7.75 18.66 2.47
CA ALA A 284 6.89 19.65 3.10
C ALA A 284 5.80 20.21 2.17
N ASP A 285 5.95 20.06 0.85
CA ASP A 285 5.09 20.68 -0.14
C ASP A 285 4.14 19.68 -0.81
N ASP A 286 4.55 18.40 -0.98
CA ASP A 286 3.78 17.44 -1.78
C ASP A 286 4.04 15.98 -1.37
N TRP A 287 3.10 15.11 -1.80
CA TRP A 287 3.19 13.65 -1.78
C TRP A 287 3.09 13.11 -3.19
N LEU A 288 4.19 12.68 -3.76
CA LEU A 288 4.27 12.10 -5.09
C LEU A 288 4.16 10.58 -5.00
N SER A 289 3.15 9.99 -5.62
CA SER A 289 2.97 8.54 -5.66
C SER A 289 3.24 7.96 -7.05
N LYS A 290 3.91 6.81 -7.10
CA LYS A 290 4.04 6.01 -8.31
C LYS A 290 2.68 5.67 -8.94
N ASN A 291 1.64 5.52 -8.11
CA ASN A 291 0.30 5.18 -8.57
C ASN A 291 -0.40 6.34 -9.28
N ASP A 292 -0.14 7.59 -8.89
CA ASP A 292 -0.75 8.77 -9.51
C ASP A 292 -0.22 9.01 -10.93
N ILE A 293 1.00 8.60 -11.17
CA ILE A 293 1.66 8.71 -12.47
C ILE A 293 1.14 7.66 -13.45
N SER A 294 0.68 6.50 -12.94
CA SER A 294 0.17 5.40 -13.77
C SER A 294 -1.20 5.66 -14.40
N ILE A 295 -1.95 6.66 -13.92
CA ILE A 295 -3.28 7.02 -14.48
C ILE A 295 -3.19 7.81 -15.79
N GLY A 296 -2.00 8.24 -16.22
CA GLY A 296 -1.87 9.03 -17.44
C GLY A 296 -0.59 8.90 -18.24
N LYS A 297 0.46 8.22 -17.75
CA LYS A 297 1.75 8.06 -18.43
C LYS A 297 2.39 6.73 -18.05
N GLU A 298 3.11 6.11 -18.98
CA GLU A 298 3.81 4.85 -18.82
C GLU A 298 4.63 4.81 -17.50
N SER A 299 4.43 3.76 -16.70
CA SER A 299 5.14 3.49 -15.43
C SER A 299 6.67 3.32 -15.60
N SER A 300 7.18 3.47 -16.83
CA SER A 300 8.59 3.35 -17.19
C SER A 300 9.48 4.48 -16.65
N ASN A 301 8.90 5.55 -16.06
CA ASN A 301 9.63 6.78 -15.72
C ASN A 301 9.71 7.08 -14.20
N TRP A 302 9.25 6.17 -13.31
CA TRP A 302 9.26 6.46 -11.87
C TRP A 302 10.68 6.66 -11.32
N HIS A 303 11.63 5.83 -11.75
CA HIS A 303 13.03 5.99 -11.33
C HIS A 303 13.70 7.26 -11.84
N GLU A 304 13.38 7.69 -13.05
CA GLU A 304 13.86 8.97 -13.57
C GLU A 304 13.32 10.14 -12.73
N GLN A 305 12.12 10.01 -12.18
CA GLN A 305 11.58 11.02 -11.26
C GLN A 305 12.27 11.01 -9.91
N ILE A 306 12.54 9.81 -9.35
CA ILE A 306 13.35 9.68 -8.14
C ILE A 306 14.74 10.29 -8.36
N ASP A 307 15.39 9.95 -9.48
CA ASP A 307 16.70 10.45 -9.80
C ASP A 307 16.70 11.98 -9.93
N THR A 308 15.71 12.54 -10.64
CA THR A 308 15.54 13.98 -10.81
C THR A 308 15.28 14.67 -9.48
N TYR A 309 14.35 14.13 -8.67
CA TYR A 309 14.03 14.67 -7.36
C TYR A 309 15.27 14.73 -6.45
N ILE A 310 16.00 13.63 -6.36
CA ILE A 310 17.21 13.57 -5.55
C ILE A 310 18.31 14.50 -6.11
N ASP A 311 18.41 14.65 -7.43
CA ASP A 311 19.37 15.58 -8.05
C ASP A 311 19.13 17.03 -7.62
N ASP A 312 17.88 17.45 -7.55
CA ASP A 312 17.48 18.81 -7.21
C ASP A 312 17.69 19.15 -5.71
N LEU A 313 17.86 18.14 -4.85
CA LEU A 313 18.14 18.35 -3.43
C LEU A 313 19.55 18.85 -3.19
N ASP A 314 19.73 19.70 -2.13
CA ASP A 314 21.04 20.07 -1.63
C ASP A 314 21.75 18.89 -0.94
N GLY A 315 23.07 18.93 -0.90
CA GLY A 315 23.85 17.90 -0.20
C GLY A 315 23.58 17.79 1.30
N GLU A 316 23.12 18.85 1.93
CA GLU A 316 22.76 18.90 3.35
C GLU A 316 21.33 18.42 3.61
N ASP A 317 20.49 18.32 2.59
CA ASP A 317 19.13 17.80 2.76
C ASP A 317 19.14 16.37 3.26
N VAL A 318 18.23 16.06 4.19
CA VAL A 318 18.14 14.78 4.85
C VAL A 318 17.11 13.92 4.15
N LEU A 319 17.53 12.74 3.74
CA LEU A 319 16.67 11.69 3.19
C LEU A 319 16.34 10.68 4.28
N VAL A 320 15.06 10.35 4.42
CA VAL A 320 14.55 9.41 5.42
C VAL A 320 13.72 8.34 4.75
N SER A 321 13.99 7.09 5.04
CA SER A 321 13.10 6.00 4.62
C SER A 321 11.98 5.83 5.64
N VAL A 322 10.75 5.83 5.17
CA VAL A 322 9.55 5.69 6.01
C VAL A 322 8.72 4.52 5.50
N ASP A 323 8.50 3.55 6.38
CA ASP A 323 7.57 2.45 6.18
C ASP A 323 6.18 2.91 6.60
N TYR A 324 5.19 2.86 5.71
CA TYR A 324 3.84 3.26 6.02
C TYR A 324 2.80 2.23 5.57
N HIS A 325 1.59 2.38 6.06
CA HIS A 325 0.44 1.55 5.73
C HIS A 325 -0.82 2.41 5.58
N MET A 326 -1.66 2.00 4.65
CA MET A 326 -3.00 2.53 4.42
C MET A 326 -4.01 1.39 4.26
#